data_a739eaef5fb0a1a17edadee0aed0c5a4
#
_entry.id   a739eaef5fb0a1a17edadee0aed0c5a4
#
_cell.length_a   1.000
_cell.length_b   1.000
_cell.length_c   1.000
_cell.angle_alpha   90.00
_cell.angle_beta   90.00
_cell.angle_gamma   90.00
#
_symmetry.space_group_name_H-M   'P 1'
#
loop_
_entity.id
_entity.type
_entity.pdbx_description
1 polymer ?
#
loop_
_entity_poly.entity_id
_entity_poly.type
_entity_poly.pdbx_seq_one_letter_code
_entity_poly.pdbx_strand_id
1 'polypeptide(L)'
;MTEKGQFQSGHEIPVTHQDFPGKEAKMPYPTPLFDEIPTSDGKNQKYRAAGKLKGKNAIITGGDSGIGRATAILFAMEGANSLIAYLPEEEDDAQETKKRVEQYGQQCHLISTDLRDRKNCQKVVDEAVKLFNGQIDILFNNAAYQMMVPDIKDLSEDQWIHTFDTNIHPYFYLAKYSLPHMKPGSTIINNASINAYIGRPDLLDYTSTKGAIISFTRGLSNQKVGQGIRVNAVAPGPVWTPLIPSTMNDDAQKQFTSPMGRPAQPSEIATCVVFLASTDSSAISGQTIHCNGGTVLNG
;
A
#
# COMPACT_ATOMS: atom_id res chain seq x y z
N MET A 1 -14.81 19.20 24.77
CA MET A 1 -13.44 19.09 24.19
C MET A 1 -13.60 19.33 22.70
N THR A 2 -12.82 20.21 22.09
CA THR A 2 -12.83 20.40 20.64
C THR A 2 -12.32 19.14 19.97
N GLU A 3 -13.08 18.62 19.01
CA GLU A 3 -12.68 17.45 18.22
C GLU A 3 -11.33 17.70 17.54
N LYS A 4 -10.36 16.81 17.74
CA LYS A 4 -9.02 16.95 17.18
C LYS A 4 -9.01 16.59 15.71
N GLY A 5 -8.32 17.37 14.89
CA GLY A 5 -8.12 17.06 13.47
C GLY A 5 -7.32 15.76 13.27
N GLN A 6 -7.52 15.09 12.14
CA GLN A 6 -6.95 13.77 11.83
C GLN A 6 -5.41 13.73 11.83
N PHE A 7 -4.75 14.87 11.71
CA PHE A 7 -3.29 15.00 11.81
C PHE A 7 -2.78 15.48 13.18
N GLN A 8 -3.67 15.65 14.16
CA GLN A 8 -3.29 16.12 15.49
C GLN A 8 -3.07 14.95 16.46
N SER A 9 -2.04 15.02 17.28
CA SER A 9 -1.80 14.05 18.34
C SER A 9 -3.01 13.94 19.28
N GLY A 10 -3.43 12.70 19.59
CA GLY A 10 -4.61 12.39 20.36
C GLY A 10 -5.91 12.37 19.52
N HIS A 11 -5.82 12.37 18.18
CA HIS A 11 -6.95 12.01 17.33
C HIS A 11 -7.23 10.51 17.48
N GLU A 12 -8.49 10.18 17.76
CA GLU A 12 -8.98 8.80 17.91
C GLU A 12 -9.83 8.42 16.70
N ILE A 13 -9.69 7.19 16.23
CA ILE A 13 -10.55 6.63 15.19
C ILE A 13 -11.79 5.98 15.81
N PRO A 14 -12.93 6.00 15.15
CA PRO A 14 -14.14 5.32 15.64
C PRO A 14 -13.96 3.79 15.55
N VAL A 15 -14.41 3.07 16.59
CA VAL A 15 -14.52 1.61 16.56
C VAL A 15 -15.72 1.24 15.69
N THR A 16 -15.48 0.47 14.65
CA THR A 16 -16.52 0.02 13.71
C THR A 16 -16.12 -1.31 13.07
N HIS A 17 -17.08 -1.98 12.43
CA HIS A 17 -16.86 -3.27 11.79
C HIS A 17 -17.39 -3.31 10.37
N GLN A 18 -16.69 -4.07 9.55
CA GLN A 18 -17.07 -4.39 8.17
C GLN A 18 -16.71 -5.86 7.91
N ASP A 19 -17.43 -6.50 6.98
CA ASP A 19 -16.99 -7.79 6.43
C ASP A 19 -15.75 -7.60 5.55
N PHE A 20 -14.89 -8.61 5.49
CA PHE A 20 -13.76 -8.63 4.57
C PHE A 20 -14.23 -8.93 3.12
N PRO A 21 -13.70 -8.26 2.09
CA PRO A 21 -12.80 -7.13 2.16
C PRO A 21 -13.52 -5.87 2.65
N GLY A 22 -12.83 -5.06 3.48
CA GLY A 22 -13.40 -3.80 3.95
C GLY A 22 -13.51 -2.79 2.81
N LYS A 23 -14.62 -2.04 2.77
CA LYS A 23 -14.90 -1.06 1.72
C LYS A 23 -14.63 0.37 2.18
N GLU A 24 -13.97 1.16 1.34
CA GLU A 24 -13.72 2.57 1.61
C GLU A 24 -15.02 3.37 1.73
N ALA A 25 -16.00 3.07 0.87
CA ALA A 25 -17.31 3.71 0.91
C ALA A 25 -18.11 3.50 2.22
N LYS A 26 -17.70 2.50 3.02
CA LYS A 26 -18.32 2.20 4.32
C LYS A 26 -17.50 2.73 5.51
N MET A 27 -16.40 3.44 5.26
CA MET A 27 -15.60 4.03 6.34
C MET A 27 -16.41 5.12 7.05
N PRO A 28 -16.43 5.11 8.40
CA PRO A 28 -17.14 6.12 9.17
C PRO A 28 -16.43 7.48 9.09
N TYR A 29 -17.17 8.53 9.42
CA TYR A 29 -16.57 9.86 9.61
C TYR A 29 -15.73 9.88 10.92
N PRO A 30 -14.54 10.51 10.93
CA PRO A 30 -13.87 11.13 9.78
C PRO A 30 -13.28 10.09 8.83
N THR A 31 -13.57 10.25 7.54
CA THR A 31 -13.09 9.33 6.49
C THR A 31 -11.57 9.50 6.27
N PRO A 32 -10.88 8.45 5.80
CA PRO A 32 -9.46 8.52 5.49
C PRO A 32 -9.09 9.63 4.50
N LEU A 33 -7.89 10.18 4.62
CA LEU A 33 -7.36 11.25 3.77
C LEU A 33 -6.38 10.68 2.73
N PHE A 34 -6.55 11.09 1.46
CA PHE A 34 -5.80 10.53 0.33
C PHE A 34 -4.85 11.51 -0.35
N ASP A 35 -5.22 12.78 -0.46
CA ASP A 35 -4.46 13.85 -1.14
C ASP A 35 -4.22 15.06 -0.25
N GLU A 36 -4.49 14.95 1.02
CA GLU A 36 -4.18 15.94 2.04
C GLU A 36 -3.04 15.46 2.93
N ILE A 37 -2.18 16.39 3.31
CA ILE A 37 -1.04 16.19 4.21
C ILE A 37 -1.09 17.24 5.33
N PRO A 38 -0.42 17.00 6.48
CA PRO A 38 -0.42 17.99 7.55
C PRO A 38 0.37 19.24 7.20
N THR A 39 -0.10 20.38 7.69
CA THR A 39 0.71 21.59 7.85
C THR A 39 1.56 21.51 9.13
N SER A 40 2.49 22.46 9.30
CA SER A 40 3.33 22.52 10.51
C SER A 40 2.53 22.73 11.82
N ASP A 41 1.33 23.28 11.74
CA ASP A 41 0.39 23.47 12.84
C ASP A 41 -0.67 22.34 12.93
N GLY A 42 -0.50 21.24 12.19
CA GLY A 42 -1.36 20.06 12.24
C GLY A 42 -2.71 20.19 11.57
N LYS A 43 -2.90 21.24 10.73
CA LYS A 43 -4.07 21.36 9.88
C LYS A 43 -3.87 20.60 8.57
N ASN A 44 -4.95 20.44 7.81
CA ASN A 44 -4.93 19.82 6.49
C ASN A 44 -4.50 20.81 5.42
N GLN A 45 -3.65 20.37 4.51
CA GLN A 45 -3.38 21.05 3.24
C GLN A 45 -3.30 20.02 2.12
N LYS A 46 -3.71 20.43 0.93
CA LYS A 46 -3.61 19.56 -0.25
C LYS A 46 -2.14 19.30 -0.58
N TYR A 47 -1.82 18.06 -0.95
CA TYR A 47 -0.48 17.66 -1.42
C TYR A 47 -0.06 18.57 -2.60
N ARG A 48 1.17 19.06 -2.57
CA ARG A 48 1.73 19.90 -3.64
C ARG A 48 2.67 19.04 -4.50
N ALA A 49 2.16 18.69 -5.67
CA ALA A 49 2.93 17.93 -6.64
C ALA A 49 4.04 18.78 -7.31
N ALA A 50 5.11 18.12 -7.72
CA ALA A 50 6.25 18.71 -8.42
C ALA A 50 6.51 18.07 -9.80
N GLY A 51 5.61 17.21 -10.28
CA GLY A 51 5.73 16.51 -11.56
C GLY A 51 6.81 15.41 -11.56
N LYS A 52 7.11 14.83 -10.40
CA LYS A 52 8.20 13.86 -10.20
C LYS A 52 8.03 12.56 -10.98
N LEU A 53 6.81 12.22 -11.33
CA LEU A 53 6.46 10.98 -12.03
C LEU A 53 5.88 11.23 -13.43
N LYS A 54 6.14 12.41 -13.99
CA LYS A 54 5.59 12.81 -15.31
C LYS A 54 5.90 11.76 -16.38
N GLY A 55 4.82 11.24 -17.02
CA GLY A 55 4.90 10.26 -18.10
C GLY A 55 5.25 8.84 -17.66
N LYS A 56 5.24 8.55 -16.35
CA LYS A 56 5.45 7.22 -15.80
C LYS A 56 4.16 6.40 -15.82
N ASN A 57 4.32 5.08 -15.90
CA ASN A 57 3.23 4.12 -15.89
C ASN A 57 3.39 3.15 -14.73
N ALA A 58 2.37 3.03 -13.90
CA ALA A 58 2.41 2.27 -12.65
C ALA A 58 1.37 1.13 -12.62
N ILE A 59 1.77 -0.02 -12.09
CA ILE A 59 0.85 -1.06 -11.60
C ILE A 59 0.72 -0.88 -10.09
N ILE A 60 -0.51 -0.84 -9.57
CA ILE A 60 -0.81 -0.71 -8.14
C ILE A 60 -1.80 -1.81 -7.74
N THR A 61 -1.42 -2.70 -6.84
CA THR A 61 -2.34 -3.72 -6.32
C THR A 61 -3.05 -3.21 -5.08
N GLY A 62 -4.36 -3.54 -4.92
CA GLY A 62 -5.21 -2.96 -3.88
C GLY A 62 -5.29 -1.44 -4.03
N GLY A 63 -5.45 -0.97 -5.29
CA GLY A 63 -5.49 0.47 -5.62
C GLY A 63 -6.87 1.11 -5.42
N ASP A 64 -7.86 0.32 -5.06
CA ASP A 64 -9.24 0.71 -4.84
C ASP A 64 -9.46 1.49 -3.54
N SER A 65 -8.67 1.21 -2.50
CA SER A 65 -8.87 1.74 -1.15
C SER A 65 -7.56 2.08 -0.44
N GLY A 66 -7.65 2.69 0.73
CA GLY A 66 -6.55 2.91 1.68
C GLY A 66 -5.28 3.49 1.05
N ILE A 67 -4.15 2.85 1.36
CA ILE A 67 -2.82 3.28 0.90
C ILE A 67 -2.71 3.20 -0.63
N GLY A 68 -3.31 2.18 -1.25
CA GLY A 68 -3.30 2.00 -2.70
C GLY A 68 -4.03 3.13 -3.43
N ARG A 69 -5.23 3.49 -2.97
CA ARG A 69 -6.00 4.66 -3.48
C ARG A 69 -5.20 5.95 -3.33
N ALA A 70 -4.66 6.23 -2.13
CA ALA A 70 -3.86 7.42 -1.90
C ALA A 70 -2.65 7.47 -2.85
N THR A 71 -1.97 6.33 -3.04
CA THR A 71 -0.84 6.23 -3.97
C THR A 71 -1.25 6.51 -5.41
N ALA A 72 -2.35 5.93 -5.89
CA ALA A 72 -2.85 6.18 -7.25
C ALA A 72 -3.16 7.66 -7.48
N ILE A 73 -3.80 8.33 -6.50
CA ILE A 73 -4.13 9.75 -6.55
C ILE A 73 -2.85 10.60 -6.55
N LEU A 74 -1.90 10.37 -5.61
CA LEU A 74 -0.66 11.15 -5.58
C LEU A 74 0.22 10.89 -6.81
N PHE A 75 0.22 9.68 -7.35
CA PHE A 75 0.90 9.38 -8.61
C PHE A 75 0.32 10.18 -9.77
N ALA A 76 -1.01 10.30 -9.84
CA ALA A 76 -1.68 11.13 -10.84
C ALA A 76 -1.34 12.62 -10.67
N MET A 77 -1.33 13.13 -9.44
CA MET A 77 -0.89 14.49 -9.16
C MET A 77 0.55 14.74 -9.62
N GLU A 78 1.43 13.73 -9.50
CA GLU A 78 2.83 13.78 -9.97
C GLU A 78 3.00 13.48 -11.47
N GLY A 79 1.91 13.19 -12.19
CA GLY A 79 1.89 13.03 -13.64
C GLY A 79 2.04 11.59 -14.16
N ALA A 80 1.78 10.57 -13.34
CA ALA A 80 1.82 9.17 -13.74
C ALA A 80 0.42 8.60 -14.04
N ASN A 81 0.35 7.71 -15.05
CA ASN A 81 -0.79 6.85 -15.27
C ASN A 81 -0.73 5.60 -14.38
N SER A 82 -1.87 4.98 -14.13
CA SER A 82 -1.95 3.77 -13.33
C SER A 82 -2.87 2.69 -13.92
N LEU A 83 -2.53 1.43 -13.65
CA LEU A 83 -3.43 0.28 -13.69
C LEU A 83 -3.58 -0.21 -12.25
N ILE A 84 -4.80 -0.18 -11.71
CA ILE A 84 -5.08 -0.69 -10.37
C ILE A 84 -5.75 -2.06 -10.44
N ALA A 85 -5.25 -3.01 -9.63
CA ALA A 85 -5.83 -4.34 -9.47
C ALA A 85 -6.54 -4.43 -8.12
N TYR A 86 -7.73 -5.01 -8.08
CA TYR A 86 -8.61 -5.08 -6.92
C TYR A 86 -9.52 -6.32 -6.99
N LEU A 87 -10.16 -6.70 -5.89
CA LEU A 87 -11.11 -7.80 -5.85
C LEU A 87 -12.47 -7.40 -6.46
N PRO A 88 -13.21 -8.34 -7.09
CA PRO A 88 -14.50 -8.03 -7.72
C PRO A 88 -15.50 -7.31 -6.81
N GLU A 89 -15.47 -7.60 -5.52
CA GLU A 89 -16.36 -7.01 -4.50
C GLU A 89 -16.08 -5.53 -4.25
N GLU A 90 -14.92 -5.02 -4.68
CA GLU A 90 -14.42 -3.65 -4.44
C GLU A 90 -14.61 -2.72 -5.66
N GLU A 91 -15.39 -3.14 -6.66
CA GLU A 91 -15.62 -2.42 -7.93
C GLU A 91 -16.00 -0.95 -7.72
N ASP A 92 -16.96 -0.65 -6.83
CA ASP A 92 -17.42 0.72 -6.58
C ASP A 92 -16.29 1.61 -6.04
N ASP A 93 -15.47 1.07 -5.15
CA ASP A 93 -14.31 1.77 -4.59
C ASP A 93 -13.23 2.01 -5.65
N ALA A 94 -13.01 1.05 -6.55
CA ALA A 94 -12.08 1.19 -7.67
C ALA A 94 -12.55 2.27 -8.66
N GLN A 95 -13.83 2.34 -8.97
CA GLN A 95 -14.42 3.38 -9.83
C GLN A 95 -14.25 4.78 -9.20
N GLU A 96 -14.42 4.93 -7.89
CA GLU A 96 -14.17 6.20 -7.20
C GLU A 96 -12.68 6.56 -7.24
N THR A 97 -11.77 5.61 -7.08
CA THR A 97 -10.32 5.85 -7.24
C THR A 97 -10.01 6.33 -8.66
N LYS A 98 -10.54 5.66 -9.69
CA LYS A 98 -10.39 6.07 -11.09
C LYS A 98 -10.85 7.49 -11.31
N LYS A 99 -12.05 7.82 -10.87
CA LYS A 99 -12.61 9.17 -10.99
C LYS A 99 -11.70 10.23 -10.35
N ARG A 100 -11.14 9.97 -9.18
CA ARG A 100 -10.20 10.89 -8.49
C ARG A 100 -8.88 11.05 -9.23
N VAL A 101 -8.33 9.97 -9.78
CA VAL A 101 -7.10 10.01 -10.60
C VAL A 101 -7.32 10.83 -11.87
N GLU A 102 -8.44 10.61 -12.56
CA GLU A 102 -8.77 11.29 -13.84
C GLU A 102 -8.99 12.79 -13.66
N GLN A 103 -9.34 13.28 -12.47
CA GLN A 103 -9.40 14.71 -12.16
C GLN A 103 -8.06 15.44 -12.33
N TYR A 104 -6.94 14.70 -12.27
CA TYR A 104 -5.59 15.25 -12.49
C TYR A 104 -5.07 15.08 -13.92
N GLY A 105 -5.95 14.65 -14.84
CA GLY A 105 -5.62 14.51 -16.27
C GLY A 105 -4.79 13.26 -16.60
N GLN A 106 -4.66 12.30 -15.67
CA GLN A 106 -3.98 11.05 -15.88
C GLN A 106 -4.96 9.89 -16.09
N GLN A 107 -4.51 8.84 -16.75
CA GLN A 107 -5.34 7.65 -16.98
C GLN A 107 -5.27 6.71 -15.76
N CYS A 108 -6.43 6.17 -15.37
CA CYS A 108 -6.54 5.09 -14.42
C CYS A 108 -7.29 3.92 -15.04
N HIS A 109 -6.59 2.84 -15.28
CA HIS A 109 -7.16 1.59 -15.78
C HIS A 109 -7.51 0.67 -14.62
N LEU A 110 -8.58 -0.11 -14.78
CA LEU A 110 -9.12 -0.98 -13.75
C LEU A 110 -9.02 -2.43 -14.18
N ILE A 111 -8.57 -3.31 -13.28
CA ILE A 111 -8.59 -4.75 -13.49
C ILE A 111 -9.08 -5.48 -12.25
N SER A 112 -10.33 -5.94 -12.31
CA SER A 112 -10.96 -6.74 -11.27
C SER A 112 -10.45 -8.18 -11.33
N THR A 113 -9.72 -8.63 -10.29
CA THR A 113 -9.11 -9.97 -10.31
C THR A 113 -8.57 -10.38 -8.93
N ASP A 114 -8.63 -11.67 -8.62
CA ASP A 114 -7.98 -12.26 -7.45
C ASP A 114 -6.52 -12.63 -7.77
N LEU A 115 -5.58 -11.95 -7.11
CA LEU A 115 -4.15 -12.12 -7.33
C LEU A 115 -3.56 -13.41 -6.75
N ARG A 116 -4.31 -14.18 -5.96
CA ARG A 116 -3.86 -15.49 -5.45
C ARG A 116 -3.62 -16.49 -6.58
N ASP A 117 -4.34 -16.37 -7.70
CA ASP A 117 -4.03 -17.13 -8.89
C ASP A 117 -2.89 -16.45 -9.69
N ARG A 118 -1.78 -17.17 -9.86
CA ARG A 118 -0.63 -16.70 -10.66
C ARG A 118 -0.99 -16.29 -12.10
N LYS A 119 -2.02 -16.92 -12.70
CA LYS A 119 -2.49 -16.57 -14.06
C LYS A 119 -3.11 -15.18 -14.08
N ASN A 120 -3.77 -14.79 -13.01
CA ASN A 120 -4.32 -13.46 -12.87
C ASN A 120 -3.20 -12.41 -12.68
N CYS A 121 -2.13 -12.73 -11.95
CA CYS A 121 -0.95 -11.87 -11.89
C CYS A 121 -0.31 -11.67 -13.27
N GLN A 122 -0.21 -12.74 -14.09
CA GLN A 122 0.27 -12.61 -15.46
C GLN A 122 -0.68 -11.71 -16.28
N LYS A 123 -2.00 -11.93 -16.20
CA LYS A 123 -3.01 -11.12 -16.89
C LYS A 123 -2.91 -9.63 -16.54
N VAL A 124 -2.68 -9.29 -15.28
CA VAL A 124 -2.46 -7.89 -14.85
C VAL A 124 -1.28 -7.27 -15.57
N VAL A 125 -0.16 -7.99 -15.65
CA VAL A 125 1.04 -7.50 -16.33
C VAL A 125 0.84 -7.41 -17.84
N ASP A 126 0.22 -8.42 -18.47
CA ASP A 126 -0.05 -8.41 -19.89
C ASP A 126 -0.96 -7.23 -20.29
N GLU A 127 -1.96 -6.91 -19.46
CA GLU A 127 -2.83 -5.78 -19.70
C GLU A 127 -2.08 -4.44 -19.50
N ALA A 128 -1.24 -4.32 -18.47
CA ALA A 128 -0.39 -3.16 -18.28
C ALA A 128 0.55 -2.93 -19.48
N VAL A 129 1.17 -3.98 -19.99
CA VAL A 129 2.06 -3.92 -21.18
C VAL A 129 1.33 -3.39 -22.39
N LYS A 130 0.09 -3.83 -22.62
CA LYS A 130 -0.78 -3.33 -23.70
C LYS A 130 -1.10 -1.84 -23.53
N LEU A 131 -1.59 -1.47 -22.33
CA LEU A 131 -2.06 -0.12 -22.02
C LEU A 131 -0.92 0.90 -22.02
N PHE A 132 0.28 0.48 -21.64
CA PHE A 132 1.46 1.35 -21.45
C PHE A 132 2.49 1.21 -22.59
N ASN A 133 2.07 0.72 -23.75
CA ASN A 133 2.95 0.60 -24.93
C ASN A 133 4.27 -0.16 -24.66
N GLY A 134 4.18 -1.22 -23.87
CA GLY A 134 5.30 -2.12 -23.61
C GLY A 134 6.21 -1.74 -22.45
N GLN A 135 5.93 -0.66 -21.70
CA GLN A 135 6.80 -0.21 -20.61
C GLN A 135 6.07 -0.06 -19.28
N ILE A 136 6.60 -0.70 -18.25
CA ILE A 136 6.19 -0.55 -16.86
C ILE A 136 7.32 0.20 -16.14
N ASP A 137 7.02 1.36 -15.56
CA ASP A 137 8.01 2.16 -14.82
C ASP A 137 7.98 1.87 -13.32
N ILE A 138 6.79 1.61 -12.77
CA ILE A 138 6.59 1.43 -11.34
C ILE A 138 5.70 0.22 -11.11
N LEU A 139 6.11 -0.66 -10.20
CA LEU A 139 5.27 -1.69 -9.61
C LEU A 139 5.14 -1.40 -8.12
N PHE A 140 3.93 -1.09 -7.65
CA PHE A 140 3.62 -0.98 -6.24
C PHE A 140 2.79 -2.20 -5.80
N ASN A 141 3.44 -3.14 -5.15
CA ASN A 141 2.81 -4.29 -4.51
C ASN A 141 2.26 -3.84 -3.15
N ASN A 142 0.93 -3.75 -3.04
CA ASN A 142 0.26 -3.20 -1.87
C ASN A 142 -0.89 -4.07 -1.35
N ALA A 143 -1.61 -4.79 -2.21
CA ALA A 143 -2.71 -5.66 -1.78
C ALA A 143 -2.27 -6.59 -0.63
N ALA A 144 -3.12 -6.72 0.38
CA ALA A 144 -2.82 -7.50 1.56
C ALA A 144 -4.10 -8.02 2.24
N TYR A 145 -3.92 -9.12 2.96
CA TYR A 145 -4.90 -9.73 3.86
C TYR A 145 -4.30 -9.86 5.25
N GLN A 146 -5.12 -9.68 6.27
CA GLN A 146 -4.84 -10.08 7.66
C GLN A 146 -6.14 -10.53 8.32
N MET A 147 -6.04 -11.34 9.37
CA MET A 147 -7.14 -11.65 10.27
C MET A 147 -6.56 -12.01 11.64
N MET A 148 -7.09 -11.40 12.69
CA MET A 148 -6.59 -11.62 14.05
C MET A 148 -6.91 -13.03 14.54
N VAL A 149 -5.88 -13.75 15.01
CA VAL A 149 -5.99 -15.01 15.74
C VAL A 149 -5.01 -14.96 16.91
N PRO A 150 -5.50 -14.91 18.17
CA PRO A 150 -4.65 -14.67 19.35
C PRO A 150 -3.63 -15.75 19.67
N ASP A 151 -3.92 -17.02 19.33
CA ASP A 151 -3.07 -18.16 19.68
C ASP A 151 -2.83 -19.03 18.44
N ILE A 152 -1.59 -19.48 18.24
CA ILE A 152 -1.19 -20.31 17.10
C ILE A 152 -2.00 -21.60 17.02
N LYS A 153 -2.44 -22.15 18.14
CA LYS A 153 -3.26 -23.39 18.15
C LYS A 153 -4.63 -23.23 17.47
N ASP A 154 -5.12 -21.98 17.42
CA ASP A 154 -6.41 -21.63 16.83
C ASP A 154 -6.27 -21.09 15.40
N LEU A 155 -5.03 -20.84 14.94
CA LEU A 155 -4.73 -20.43 13.57
C LEU A 155 -4.83 -21.64 12.63
N SER A 156 -5.84 -21.64 11.75
CA SER A 156 -6.01 -22.72 10.79
C SER A 156 -4.93 -22.69 9.70
N GLU A 157 -4.58 -23.89 9.19
CA GLU A 157 -3.68 -24.02 8.04
C GLU A 157 -4.23 -23.30 6.81
N ASP A 158 -5.55 -23.32 6.61
CA ASP A 158 -6.21 -22.62 5.48
C ASP A 158 -6.02 -21.10 5.58
N GLN A 159 -6.16 -20.49 6.76
CA GLN A 159 -5.87 -19.07 6.94
C GLN A 159 -4.40 -18.77 6.73
N TRP A 160 -3.49 -19.60 7.24
CA TRP A 160 -2.06 -19.45 7.01
C TRP A 160 -1.74 -19.44 5.51
N ILE A 161 -2.24 -20.41 4.76
CA ILE A 161 -2.04 -20.52 3.31
C ILE A 161 -2.66 -19.29 2.60
N HIS A 162 -3.90 -18.94 2.94
CA HIS A 162 -4.59 -17.79 2.36
C HIS A 162 -3.79 -16.49 2.54
N THR A 163 -3.20 -16.29 3.73
CA THR A 163 -2.40 -15.08 4.02
C THR A 163 -1.12 -15.05 3.18
N PHE A 164 -0.44 -16.18 2.98
CA PHE A 164 0.73 -16.27 2.11
C PHE A 164 0.38 -16.10 0.63
N ASP A 165 -0.70 -16.73 0.19
CA ASP A 165 -1.19 -16.63 -1.19
C ASP A 165 -1.59 -15.21 -1.56
N THR A 166 -2.07 -14.42 -0.59
CA THR A 166 -2.46 -13.03 -0.81
C THR A 166 -1.26 -12.06 -0.68
N ASN A 167 -0.42 -12.23 0.35
CA ASN A 167 0.53 -11.20 0.75
C ASN A 167 1.92 -11.37 0.16
N ILE A 168 2.32 -12.57 -0.29
CA ILE A 168 3.69 -12.82 -0.75
C ILE A 168 3.78 -13.43 -2.15
N HIS A 169 2.98 -14.41 -2.50
CA HIS A 169 3.05 -15.03 -3.81
C HIS A 169 2.80 -14.05 -4.96
N PRO A 170 1.80 -13.13 -4.91
CA PRO A 170 1.59 -12.12 -5.92
C PRO A 170 2.77 -11.15 -6.08
N TYR A 171 3.45 -10.77 -4.99
CA TYR A 171 4.62 -9.89 -5.06
C TYR A 171 5.74 -10.49 -5.93
N PHE A 172 5.96 -11.80 -5.75
CA PHE A 172 6.90 -12.54 -6.58
C PHE A 172 6.44 -12.65 -8.04
N TYR A 173 5.18 -13.05 -8.28
CA TYR A 173 4.67 -13.23 -9.64
C TYR A 173 4.65 -11.91 -10.42
N LEU A 174 4.11 -10.85 -9.83
CA LEU A 174 4.03 -9.55 -10.47
C LEU A 174 5.43 -8.98 -10.75
N ALA A 175 6.38 -9.08 -9.81
CA ALA A 175 7.76 -8.68 -10.05
C ALA A 175 8.39 -9.48 -11.18
N LYS A 176 8.27 -10.82 -11.15
CA LYS A 176 8.79 -11.71 -12.19
C LYS A 176 8.29 -11.37 -13.58
N TYR A 177 6.99 -11.12 -13.72
CA TYR A 177 6.38 -10.85 -15.01
C TYR A 177 6.57 -9.41 -15.48
N SER A 178 6.66 -8.44 -14.56
CA SER A 178 6.90 -7.02 -14.89
C SER A 178 8.35 -6.74 -15.31
N LEU A 179 9.34 -7.41 -14.71
CA LEU A 179 10.76 -7.15 -14.95
C LEU A 179 11.20 -7.15 -16.41
N PRO A 180 10.72 -8.05 -17.31
CA PRO A 180 11.04 -7.99 -18.74
C PRO A 180 10.59 -6.69 -19.44
N HIS A 181 9.65 -5.96 -18.86
CA HIS A 181 9.06 -4.72 -19.37
C HIS A 181 9.54 -3.47 -18.61
N MET A 182 10.47 -3.64 -17.67
CA MET A 182 11.08 -2.57 -16.88
C MET A 182 12.45 -2.19 -17.45
N LYS A 183 12.74 -0.89 -17.53
CA LYS A 183 13.99 -0.34 -18.02
C LYS A 183 14.80 0.29 -16.88
N PRO A 184 16.08 0.63 -17.07
CA PRO A 184 16.84 1.44 -16.12
C PRO A 184 16.04 2.70 -15.73
N GLY A 185 15.98 2.99 -14.45
CA GLY A 185 15.14 4.05 -13.86
C GLY A 185 13.76 3.59 -13.40
N SER A 186 13.35 2.33 -13.68
CA SER A 186 12.13 1.74 -13.12
C SER A 186 12.33 1.35 -11.65
N THR A 187 11.20 1.18 -10.93
CA THR A 187 11.24 0.82 -9.51
C THR A 187 10.14 -0.15 -9.11
N ILE A 188 10.46 -1.05 -8.18
CA ILE A 188 9.50 -1.91 -7.49
C ILE A 188 9.44 -1.44 -6.04
N ILE A 189 8.24 -1.21 -5.53
CA ILE A 189 7.98 -0.81 -4.16
C ILE A 189 7.06 -1.84 -3.52
N ASN A 190 7.45 -2.37 -2.38
CA ASN A 190 6.72 -3.39 -1.66
C ASN A 190 6.14 -2.83 -0.37
N ASN A 191 4.85 -3.02 -0.13
CA ASN A 191 4.20 -2.60 1.11
C ASN A 191 4.36 -3.67 2.18
N ALA A 192 5.38 -3.53 3.03
CA ALA A 192 5.61 -4.36 4.20
C ALA A 192 4.73 -3.93 5.39
N SER A 193 5.26 -3.92 6.59
CA SER A 193 4.60 -3.45 7.82
C SER A 193 5.61 -3.31 8.94
N ILE A 194 5.32 -2.46 9.91
CA ILE A 194 6.00 -2.44 11.22
C ILE A 194 5.97 -3.84 11.87
N ASN A 195 4.90 -4.63 11.63
CA ASN A 195 4.73 -5.96 12.22
C ASN A 195 5.84 -6.94 11.83
N ALA A 196 6.50 -6.73 10.68
CA ALA A 196 7.69 -7.50 10.29
C ALA A 196 8.85 -7.40 11.30
N TYR A 197 8.85 -6.37 12.13
CA TYR A 197 9.93 -6.05 13.09
C TYR A 197 9.50 -6.24 14.54
N ILE A 198 8.27 -5.85 14.89
CA ILE A 198 7.79 -5.94 16.28
C ILE A 198 7.23 -7.31 16.65
N GLY A 199 6.87 -8.15 15.66
CA GLY A 199 6.35 -9.50 15.92
C GLY A 199 4.98 -9.47 16.61
N ARG A 200 3.96 -8.85 16.00
CA ARG A 200 2.62 -8.75 16.60
C ARG A 200 2.00 -10.15 16.82
N PRO A 201 1.70 -10.54 18.06
CA PRO A 201 1.38 -11.93 18.38
C PRO A 201 0.02 -12.40 17.84
N ASP A 202 -0.96 -11.52 17.76
CA ASP A 202 -2.33 -11.82 17.29
C ASP A 202 -2.50 -11.76 15.75
N LEU A 203 -1.39 -11.56 15.02
CA LEU A 203 -1.31 -11.54 13.55
C LEU A 203 -0.08 -12.33 13.07
N LEU A 204 0.09 -13.56 13.55
CA LEU A 204 1.30 -14.36 13.32
C LEU A 204 1.56 -14.65 11.84
N ASP A 205 0.54 -15.06 11.10
CA ASP A 205 0.59 -15.32 9.65
C ASP A 205 0.93 -14.04 8.86
N TYR A 206 0.21 -12.95 9.14
CA TYR A 206 0.46 -11.65 8.53
C TYR A 206 1.88 -11.14 8.82
N THR A 207 2.29 -11.18 10.07
CA THR A 207 3.65 -10.79 10.51
C THR A 207 4.72 -11.57 9.74
N SER A 208 4.52 -12.88 9.58
CA SER A 208 5.43 -13.76 8.84
C SER A 208 5.54 -13.36 7.36
N THR A 209 4.39 -13.07 6.71
CA THR A 209 4.41 -12.59 5.31
C THR A 209 5.10 -11.24 5.16
N LYS A 210 4.92 -10.32 6.11
CA LYS A 210 5.55 -9.00 6.07
C LYS A 210 7.07 -9.06 6.29
N GLY A 211 7.54 -10.02 7.11
CA GLY A 211 8.96 -10.37 7.21
C GLY A 211 9.53 -10.94 5.91
N ALA A 212 8.78 -11.84 5.25
CA ALA A 212 9.16 -12.39 3.95
C ALA A 212 9.29 -11.30 2.86
N ILE A 213 8.41 -10.29 2.85
CA ILE A 213 8.47 -9.16 1.94
C ILE A 213 9.77 -8.37 2.10
N ILE A 214 10.23 -8.12 3.33
CA ILE A 214 11.50 -7.43 3.60
C ILE A 214 12.68 -8.21 3.00
N SER A 215 12.75 -9.52 3.25
CA SER A 215 13.80 -10.38 2.72
C SER A 215 13.76 -10.46 1.19
N PHE A 216 12.57 -10.58 0.60
CA PHE A 216 12.35 -10.54 -0.84
C PHE A 216 12.82 -9.22 -1.46
N THR A 217 12.50 -8.08 -0.84
CA THR A 217 12.93 -6.75 -1.28
C THR A 217 14.46 -6.66 -1.36
N ARG A 218 15.16 -7.07 -0.30
CA ARG A 218 16.63 -7.06 -0.24
C ARG A 218 17.25 -7.97 -1.31
N GLY A 219 16.76 -9.21 -1.43
CA GLY A 219 17.26 -10.18 -2.40
C GLY A 219 17.04 -9.71 -3.84
N LEU A 220 15.85 -9.23 -4.17
CA LEU A 220 15.53 -8.75 -5.52
C LEU A 220 16.31 -7.47 -5.88
N SER A 221 16.50 -6.57 -4.91
CA SER A 221 17.34 -5.38 -5.08
C SER A 221 18.76 -5.76 -5.50
N ASN A 222 19.40 -6.69 -4.78
CA ASN A 222 20.75 -7.15 -5.09
C ASN A 222 20.87 -7.74 -6.51
N GLN A 223 19.79 -8.37 -7.02
CA GLN A 223 19.76 -8.89 -8.39
C GLN A 223 19.60 -7.81 -9.46
N LYS A 224 18.94 -6.67 -9.14
CA LYS A 224 18.43 -5.72 -10.14
C LYS A 224 19.05 -4.33 -10.08
N VAL A 225 19.62 -3.92 -8.97
CA VAL A 225 20.19 -2.56 -8.84
C VAL A 225 21.29 -2.27 -9.85
N GLY A 226 22.14 -3.25 -10.18
CA GLY A 226 23.16 -3.13 -11.24
C GLY A 226 22.59 -2.97 -12.66
N GLN A 227 21.31 -3.29 -12.85
CA GLN A 227 20.56 -3.07 -14.10
C GLN A 227 19.79 -1.74 -14.09
N GLY A 228 19.99 -0.91 -13.07
CA GLY A 228 19.31 0.38 -12.92
C GLY A 228 17.86 0.29 -12.45
N ILE A 229 17.40 -0.87 -11.94
CA ILE A 229 16.07 -1.05 -11.38
C ILE A 229 16.20 -1.09 -9.85
N ARG A 230 15.52 -0.16 -9.16
CA ARG A 230 15.52 -0.10 -7.70
C ARG A 230 14.37 -0.92 -7.12
N VAL A 231 14.62 -1.56 -6.00
CA VAL A 231 13.60 -2.33 -5.28
C VAL A 231 13.65 -1.95 -3.80
N ASN A 232 12.58 -1.38 -3.29
CA ASN A 232 12.50 -0.90 -1.91
C ASN A 232 11.17 -1.30 -1.26
N ALA A 233 11.05 -1.09 0.03
CA ALA A 233 9.83 -1.29 0.78
C ALA A 233 9.44 -0.04 1.58
N VAL A 234 8.14 0.10 1.85
CA VAL A 234 7.62 0.91 2.94
C VAL A 234 7.15 -0.02 4.06
N ALA A 235 7.34 0.37 5.30
CA ALA A 235 6.84 -0.35 6.47
C ALA A 235 5.97 0.59 7.31
N PRO A 236 4.66 0.67 6.99
CA PRO A 236 3.73 1.48 7.75
C PRO A 236 3.54 0.98 9.18
N GLY A 237 3.30 1.92 10.10
CA GLY A 237 2.68 1.65 11.38
C GLY A 237 1.15 1.56 11.27
N PRO A 238 0.40 1.92 12.33
CA PRO A 238 -1.06 2.03 12.27
C PRO A 238 -1.50 3.06 11.23
N VAL A 239 -2.33 2.65 10.25
CA VAL A 239 -2.88 3.51 9.20
C VAL A 239 -4.39 3.32 9.12
N TRP A 240 -5.17 4.40 9.13
CA TRP A 240 -6.62 4.35 9.08
C TRP A 240 -7.10 3.98 7.66
N THR A 241 -7.47 2.71 7.48
CA THR A 241 -7.88 2.11 6.20
C THR A 241 -8.99 1.08 6.44
N PRO A 242 -9.75 0.68 5.41
CA PRO A 242 -10.80 -0.35 5.52
C PRO A 242 -10.33 -1.70 6.07
N LEU A 243 -9.05 -2.01 5.95
CA LEU A 243 -8.47 -3.24 6.52
C LEU A 243 -8.65 -3.32 8.05
N ILE A 244 -8.68 -2.18 8.74
CA ILE A 244 -8.74 -2.14 10.20
C ILE A 244 -10.13 -2.57 10.71
N PRO A 245 -11.25 -1.94 10.32
CA PRO A 245 -12.58 -2.36 10.76
C PRO A 245 -13.01 -3.72 10.21
N SER A 246 -12.38 -4.23 9.17
CA SER A 246 -12.72 -5.54 8.60
C SER A 246 -11.96 -6.72 9.24
N THR A 247 -10.92 -6.46 10.03
CA THR A 247 -10.03 -7.53 10.50
C THR A 247 -9.61 -7.44 11.96
N MET A 248 -9.92 -6.33 12.65
CA MET A 248 -9.55 -6.10 14.05
C MET A 248 -10.76 -6.02 14.96
N ASN A 249 -10.63 -6.59 16.15
CA ASN A 249 -11.64 -6.47 17.21
C ASN A 249 -11.61 -5.09 17.88
N ASP A 250 -12.61 -4.81 18.73
CA ASP A 250 -12.78 -3.54 19.44
C ASP A 250 -11.55 -3.09 20.21
N ASP A 251 -10.92 -4.01 20.95
CA ASP A 251 -9.79 -3.67 21.81
C ASP A 251 -8.54 -3.31 21.00
N ALA A 252 -8.32 -4.02 19.90
CA ALA A 252 -7.24 -3.70 18.97
C ALA A 252 -7.48 -2.35 18.27
N GLN A 253 -8.73 -2.02 17.92
CA GLN A 253 -9.07 -0.73 17.32
C GLN A 253 -8.91 0.42 18.31
N LYS A 254 -9.33 0.27 19.58
CA LYS A 254 -9.12 1.29 20.65
C LYS A 254 -7.64 1.57 20.92
N GLN A 255 -6.78 0.59 20.71
CA GLN A 255 -5.33 0.70 20.90
C GLN A 255 -4.59 1.04 19.58
N PHE A 256 -5.31 1.30 18.50
CA PHE A 256 -4.75 1.53 17.18
C PHE A 256 -4.15 2.92 17.06
N THR A 257 -2.96 3.09 17.62
CA THR A 257 -2.22 4.35 17.66
C THR A 257 -0.72 4.13 17.53
N SER A 258 0.04 5.20 17.41
CA SER A 258 1.49 5.20 17.30
C SER A 258 2.10 6.15 18.37
N PRO A 259 3.42 6.17 18.57
CA PRO A 259 4.08 7.17 19.44
C PRO A 259 3.76 8.62 19.08
N MET A 260 3.38 8.89 17.83
CA MET A 260 2.89 10.20 17.38
C MET A 260 1.53 10.59 18.01
N GLY A 261 0.87 9.65 18.72
CA GLY A 261 -0.41 9.84 19.41
C GLY A 261 -1.64 9.72 18.49
N ARG A 262 -1.49 9.14 17.31
CA ARG A 262 -2.59 8.87 16.36
C ARG A 262 -2.18 7.82 15.34
N PRO A 263 -3.12 7.18 14.63
CA PRO A 263 -2.80 6.48 13.40
C PRO A 263 -2.40 7.47 12.30
N ALA A 264 -1.65 6.99 11.31
CA ALA A 264 -1.36 7.73 10.10
C ALA A 264 -2.57 7.72 9.14
N GLN A 265 -2.59 8.66 8.22
CA GLN A 265 -3.52 8.68 7.09
C GLN A 265 -2.89 7.99 5.86
N PRO A 266 -3.68 7.41 4.96
CA PRO A 266 -3.18 6.80 3.71
C PRO A 266 -2.26 7.73 2.91
N SER A 267 -2.56 9.02 2.87
CA SER A 267 -1.74 10.04 2.19
C SER A 267 -0.32 10.15 2.75
N GLU A 268 -0.13 9.99 4.07
CA GLU A 268 1.20 10.07 4.70
C GLU A 268 2.10 8.91 4.26
N ILE A 269 1.52 7.73 4.01
CA ILE A 269 2.26 6.59 3.46
C ILE A 269 2.52 6.79 1.97
N ALA A 270 1.53 7.25 1.23
CA ALA A 270 1.63 7.48 -0.21
C ALA A 270 2.74 8.49 -0.57
N THR A 271 3.02 9.49 0.27
CA THR A 271 4.16 10.41 0.07
C THR A 271 5.51 9.68 0.11
N CYS A 272 5.67 8.68 0.98
CA CYS A 272 6.87 7.82 1.02
C CYS A 272 6.96 6.96 -0.26
N VAL A 273 5.83 6.47 -0.77
CA VAL A 273 5.78 5.71 -2.02
C VAL A 273 6.15 6.59 -3.21
N VAL A 274 5.63 7.85 -3.30
CA VAL A 274 6.03 8.83 -4.31
C VAL A 274 7.55 9.08 -4.27
N PHE A 275 8.12 9.28 -3.08
CA PHE A 275 9.57 9.46 -2.92
C PHE A 275 10.34 8.25 -3.47
N LEU A 276 9.96 7.03 -3.11
CA LEU A 276 10.61 5.81 -3.59
C LEU A 276 10.40 5.57 -5.09
N ALA A 277 9.28 6.03 -5.65
CA ALA A 277 9.00 5.94 -7.08
C ALA A 277 9.81 6.94 -7.91
N SER A 278 10.21 8.06 -7.31
CA SER A 278 10.87 9.18 -7.99
C SER A 278 12.41 9.04 -8.01
N THR A 279 13.04 9.91 -8.78
CA THR A 279 14.51 10.06 -8.81
C THR A 279 15.09 10.64 -7.53
N ASP A 280 14.28 11.21 -6.65
CA ASP A 280 14.73 11.72 -5.33
C ASP A 280 15.34 10.61 -4.46
N SER A 281 14.97 9.35 -4.72
CA SER A 281 15.51 8.16 -4.06
C SER A 281 16.52 7.38 -4.90
N SER A 282 17.21 8.03 -5.85
CA SER A 282 18.13 7.38 -6.81
C SER A 282 19.26 6.55 -6.17
N ALA A 283 19.71 6.94 -4.98
CA ALA A 283 20.75 6.22 -4.22
C ALA A 283 20.18 5.17 -3.24
N ILE A 284 18.85 4.92 -3.29
CA ILE A 284 18.15 4.04 -2.32
C ILE A 284 17.65 2.80 -3.06
N SER A 285 18.21 1.62 -2.71
CA SER A 285 17.72 0.32 -3.16
C SER A 285 18.01 -0.74 -2.10
N GLY A 286 17.09 -1.71 -1.93
CA GLY A 286 17.15 -2.74 -0.90
C GLY A 286 16.76 -2.24 0.49
N GLN A 287 16.24 -1.02 0.60
CA GLN A 287 15.92 -0.38 1.87
C GLN A 287 14.43 -0.43 2.20
N THR A 288 14.14 -0.26 3.48
CA THR A 288 12.77 -0.14 3.98
C THR A 288 12.60 1.23 4.66
N ILE A 289 11.63 2.01 4.18
CA ILE A 289 11.27 3.28 4.81
C ILE A 289 10.19 3.03 5.87
N HIS A 290 10.52 3.34 7.12
CA HIS A 290 9.63 3.18 8.27
C HIS A 290 8.72 4.40 8.43
N CYS A 291 7.56 4.40 7.79
CA CYS A 291 6.51 5.41 7.95
C CYS A 291 5.52 4.96 9.04
N ASN A 292 6.00 4.91 10.31
CA ASN A 292 5.36 4.18 11.40
C ASN A 292 4.96 5.03 12.61
N GLY A 293 4.97 6.35 12.48
CA GLY A 293 4.54 7.26 13.54
C GLY A 293 5.51 7.32 14.74
N GLY A 294 6.80 7.00 14.52
CA GLY A 294 7.86 7.20 15.52
C GLY A 294 8.21 5.95 16.35
N THR A 295 7.70 4.76 15.99
CA THR A 295 8.18 3.53 16.63
C THR A 295 9.62 3.27 16.21
N VAL A 296 10.54 3.21 17.19
CA VAL A 296 11.97 2.94 16.95
C VAL A 296 12.17 1.46 16.68
N LEU A 297 12.83 1.14 15.60
CA LEU A 297 13.11 -0.23 15.16
C LEU A 297 14.58 -0.35 14.76
N ASN A 298 15.19 -1.47 15.14
CA ASN A 298 16.54 -1.84 14.73
C ASN A 298 16.41 -2.89 13.59
N GLY A 299 16.65 -2.45 12.34
CA GLY A 299 16.53 -3.41 11.23
C GLY A 299 16.83 -2.88 9.85
#